data_410e30ec316ed84fab46837b832375c3
#
_entry.id   410e30ec316ed84fab46837b832375c3
#
_cell.length_a   1.000
_cell.length_b   1.000
_cell.length_c   1.000
_cell.angle_alpha   90.00
_cell.angle_beta   90.00
_cell.angle_gamma   90.00
#
_symmetry.space_group_name_H-M   'P 1'
#
loop_
_entity.id
_entity.type
_entity.pdbx_description
1 polymer ?
#
loop_
_entity_poly.entity_id
_entity_poly.type
_entity_poly.pdbx_seq_one_letter_code
_entity_poly.pdbx_strand_id
1 'polypeptide(L)'
;LDGFQATRQLTKGAETATIPVIICTTKVQETDRVWGMRQGAKDYVTKPVKPQELIARMRVHLNNARLTQSARTALDTAGQFLLATTRDGQFLWATPQVHHLFEKSGADRYWLDQQLTPQLRSGFPPQAAPGSSVQLQGLAQSLRVTYLGEPAPGERLLRLADPERPSETEALRKHLAVTEREAEVLVW
;
A
#
# COMPACT_ATOMS: atom_id res chain seq x y z
N LEU A 1 -14.17 -1.29 25.19
CA LEU A 1 -13.74 -1.79 23.87
C LEU A 1 -13.35 -3.26 24.01
N ASP A 2 -13.93 -4.14 23.20
CA ASP A 2 -13.48 -5.51 23.06
C ASP A 2 -12.13 -5.52 22.31
N GLY A 3 -11.22 -6.45 22.70
CA GLY A 3 -9.89 -6.57 22.07
C GLY A 3 -9.94 -6.77 20.56
N PHE A 4 -10.95 -7.41 20.04
CA PHE A 4 -11.18 -7.57 18.60
C PHE A 4 -11.54 -6.25 17.92
N GLN A 5 -12.39 -5.43 18.55
CA GLN A 5 -12.75 -4.10 18.04
C GLN A 5 -11.53 -3.18 18.07
N ALA A 6 -10.72 -3.23 19.13
CA ALA A 6 -9.47 -2.48 19.22
C ALA A 6 -8.48 -2.91 18.11
N THR A 7 -8.32 -4.21 17.87
CA THR A 7 -7.49 -4.74 16.78
C THR A 7 -7.94 -4.20 15.43
N ARG A 8 -9.25 -4.26 15.16
CA ARG A 8 -9.80 -3.75 13.90
C ARG A 8 -9.57 -2.25 13.71
N GLN A 9 -9.67 -1.46 14.77
CA GLN A 9 -9.39 -0.02 14.70
C GLN A 9 -7.91 0.26 14.44
N LEU A 10 -7.01 -0.42 15.15
CA LEU A 10 -5.56 -0.27 14.97
C LEU A 10 -5.10 -0.70 13.57
N THR A 11 -5.60 -1.81 13.06
CA THR A 11 -5.20 -2.33 11.74
C THR A 11 -5.77 -1.55 10.55
N LYS A 12 -6.80 -0.72 10.78
CA LYS A 12 -7.40 0.16 9.77
C LYS A 12 -6.97 1.62 9.90
N GLY A 13 -6.34 2.01 10.99
CA GLY A 13 -5.84 3.37 11.20
C GLY A 13 -4.66 3.66 10.27
N ALA A 14 -4.66 4.81 9.58
CA ALA A 14 -3.60 5.19 8.64
C ALA A 14 -2.20 5.18 9.29
N GLU A 15 -2.09 5.62 10.54
CA GLU A 15 -0.83 5.68 11.28
C GLU A 15 -0.44 4.36 11.94
N THR A 16 -1.42 3.46 12.20
CA THR A 16 -1.21 2.25 13.00
C THR A 16 -1.28 0.96 12.18
N ALA A 17 -1.74 1.01 10.92
CA ALA A 17 -1.91 -0.17 10.07
C ALA A 17 -0.62 -0.99 9.84
N THR A 18 0.54 -0.34 9.92
CA THR A 18 1.85 -0.98 9.76
C THR A 18 2.39 -1.59 11.06
N ILE A 19 1.78 -1.27 12.21
CA ILE A 19 2.20 -1.79 13.51
C ILE A 19 1.64 -3.21 13.69
N PRO A 20 2.50 -4.22 13.91
CA PRO A 20 2.01 -5.57 14.13
C PRO A 20 1.26 -5.68 15.47
N VAL A 21 0.06 -6.22 15.43
CA VAL A 21 -0.82 -6.42 16.59
C VAL A 21 -0.78 -7.89 17.01
N ILE A 22 -0.48 -8.16 18.29
CA ILE A 22 -0.54 -9.48 18.91
C ILE A 22 -1.67 -9.48 19.92
N ILE A 23 -2.65 -10.39 19.79
CA ILE A 23 -3.75 -10.52 20.73
C ILE A 23 -3.34 -11.44 21.88
N CYS A 24 -3.43 -10.93 23.14
CA CYS A 24 -3.22 -11.72 24.35
C CYS A 24 -4.55 -11.97 25.06
N THR A 25 -4.97 -13.22 25.21
CA THR A 25 -6.29 -13.57 25.75
C THR A 25 -6.32 -14.90 26.51
N THR A 26 -7.36 -15.10 27.31
CA THR A 26 -7.66 -16.39 27.98
C THR A 26 -8.47 -17.33 27.08
N LYS A 27 -9.04 -16.83 25.98
CA LYS A 27 -9.83 -17.64 25.05
C LYS A 27 -8.91 -18.55 24.25
N VAL A 28 -9.16 -19.85 24.29
CA VAL A 28 -8.31 -20.88 23.64
C VAL A 28 -8.97 -21.54 22.42
N GLN A 29 -10.24 -21.18 22.14
CA GLN A 29 -10.97 -21.79 21.02
C GLN A 29 -10.36 -21.37 19.68
N GLU A 30 -10.26 -22.31 18.77
CA GLU A 30 -9.72 -22.08 17.43
C GLU A 30 -10.53 -21.03 16.66
N THR A 31 -11.84 -21.01 16.86
CA THR A 31 -12.75 -20.01 16.27
C THR A 31 -12.39 -18.58 16.66
N ASP A 32 -12.07 -18.33 17.93
CA ASP A 32 -11.66 -17.00 18.44
C ASP A 32 -10.32 -16.58 17.83
N ARG A 33 -9.41 -17.54 17.68
CA ARG A 33 -8.08 -17.34 17.09
C ARG A 33 -8.20 -16.96 15.60
N VAL A 34 -8.97 -17.74 14.82
CA VAL A 34 -9.23 -17.46 13.42
C VAL A 34 -9.92 -16.09 13.27
N TRP A 35 -10.84 -15.76 14.14
CA TRP A 35 -11.54 -14.48 14.10
C TRP A 35 -10.62 -13.30 14.38
N GLY A 36 -9.75 -13.39 15.38
CA GLY A 36 -8.74 -12.39 15.68
C GLY A 36 -7.78 -12.14 14.52
N MET A 37 -7.30 -13.21 13.87
CA MET A 37 -6.46 -13.11 12.67
C MET A 37 -7.19 -12.42 11.50
N ARG A 38 -8.48 -12.72 11.30
CA ARG A 38 -9.31 -12.04 10.29
C ARG A 38 -9.52 -10.55 10.57
N GLN A 39 -9.43 -10.11 11.83
CA GLN A 39 -9.45 -8.68 12.17
C GLN A 39 -8.12 -7.97 11.90
N GLY A 40 -7.10 -8.69 11.41
CA GLY A 40 -5.80 -8.15 11.03
C GLY A 40 -4.70 -8.33 12.08
N ALA A 41 -4.96 -9.06 13.18
CA ALA A 41 -3.90 -9.44 14.11
C ALA A 41 -2.82 -10.26 13.40
N LYS A 42 -1.57 -10.06 13.78
CA LYS A 42 -0.43 -10.80 13.24
C LYS A 42 -0.13 -12.06 14.03
N ASP A 43 -0.54 -12.10 15.29
CA ASP A 43 -0.36 -13.28 16.15
C ASP A 43 -1.35 -13.29 17.31
N TYR A 44 -1.36 -14.40 18.03
CA TYR A 44 -2.28 -14.69 19.11
C TYR A 44 -1.56 -15.47 20.22
N VAL A 45 -1.62 -14.99 21.44
CA VAL A 45 -0.96 -15.60 22.62
C VAL A 45 -1.98 -15.83 23.71
N THR A 46 -1.99 -17.04 24.27
CA THR A 46 -2.91 -17.40 25.38
C THR A 46 -2.33 -17.00 26.74
N LYS A 47 -3.19 -16.51 27.63
CA LYS A 47 -2.82 -16.26 29.03
C LYS A 47 -2.85 -17.58 29.82
N PRO A 48 -1.91 -17.81 30.75
CA PRO A 48 -0.85 -16.91 31.20
C PRO A 48 0.27 -16.75 30.15
N VAL A 49 0.66 -15.51 29.88
CA VAL A 49 1.68 -15.19 28.87
C VAL A 49 3.07 -15.47 29.44
N LYS A 50 3.85 -16.28 28.73
CA LYS A 50 5.27 -16.51 29.06
C LYS A 50 6.09 -15.36 28.45
N PRO A 51 6.80 -14.54 29.26
CA PRO A 51 7.50 -13.36 28.75
C PRO A 51 8.49 -13.65 27.62
N GLN A 52 9.23 -14.74 27.74
CA GLN A 52 10.23 -15.15 26.73
C GLN A 52 9.57 -15.50 25.39
N GLU A 53 8.42 -16.18 25.41
CA GLU A 53 7.66 -16.50 24.21
C GLU A 53 7.12 -15.22 23.55
N LEU A 54 6.53 -14.32 24.33
CA LEU A 54 6.02 -13.05 23.81
C LEU A 54 7.12 -12.22 23.16
N ILE A 55 8.28 -12.09 23.83
CA ILE A 55 9.43 -11.35 23.28
C ILE A 55 9.92 -11.98 21.98
N ALA A 56 10.00 -13.30 21.87
CA ALA A 56 10.40 -13.98 20.66
C ALA A 56 9.44 -13.69 19.50
N ARG A 57 8.13 -13.77 19.73
CA ARG A 57 7.08 -13.46 18.74
C ARG A 57 7.13 -11.99 18.30
N MET A 58 7.25 -11.08 19.27
CA MET A 58 7.39 -9.64 19.00
C MET A 58 8.60 -9.35 18.09
N ARG A 59 9.76 -9.98 18.37
CA ARG A 59 10.98 -9.82 17.55
C ARG A 59 10.75 -10.25 16.10
N VAL A 60 10.10 -11.38 15.88
CA VAL A 60 9.80 -11.88 14.52
C VAL A 60 8.92 -10.87 13.78
N HIS A 61 7.81 -10.45 14.38
CA HIS A 61 6.88 -9.52 13.73
C HIS A 61 7.48 -8.14 13.51
N LEU A 62 8.26 -7.62 14.46
CA LEU A 62 8.95 -6.34 14.31
C LEU A 62 10.01 -6.38 13.21
N ASN A 63 10.79 -7.47 13.12
CA ASN A 63 11.77 -7.61 12.03
C ASN A 63 11.09 -7.67 10.67
N ASN A 64 10.00 -8.42 10.53
CA ASN A 64 9.25 -8.47 9.28
C ASN A 64 8.67 -7.10 8.89
N ALA A 65 8.11 -6.37 9.86
CA ALA A 65 7.59 -5.02 9.64
C ALA A 65 8.71 -4.05 9.21
N ARG A 66 9.88 -4.11 9.86
CA ARG A 66 11.05 -3.30 9.50
C ARG A 66 11.57 -3.60 8.10
N LEU A 67 11.70 -4.88 7.73
CA LEU A 67 12.13 -5.28 6.39
C LEU A 67 11.17 -4.76 5.32
N THR A 68 9.87 -4.94 5.54
CA THR A 68 8.84 -4.43 4.62
C THR A 68 8.91 -2.92 4.49
N GLN A 69 9.05 -2.19 5.61
CA GLN A 69 9.17 -0.74 5.59
C GLN A 69 10.45 -0.28 4.88
N SER A 70 11.58 -0.93 5.16
CA SER A 70 12.86 -0.60 4.50
C SER A 70 12.78 -0.80 2.99
N ALA A 71 12.16 -1.89 2.52
CA ALA A 71 11.97 -2.14 1.10
C ALA A 71 11.09 -1.05 0.44
N ARG A 72 9.98 -0.66 1.09
CA ARG A 72 9.12 0.44 0.61
C ARG A 72 9.86 1.78 0.56
N THR A 73 10.64 2.09 1.58
CA THR A 73 11.46 3.31 1.63
C THR A 73 12.54 3.31 0.54
N ALA A 74 13.17 2.16 0.27
CA ALA A 74 14.15 2.05 -0.82
C ALA A 74 13.50 2.30 -2.19
N LEU A 75 12.33 1.72 -2.45
CA LEU A 75 11.56 1.98 -3.67
C LEU A 75 11.17 3.46 -3.80
N ASP A 76 10.74 4.05 -2.71
CA ASP A 76 10.39 5.46 -2.62
C ASP A 76 11.58 6.37 -2.93
N THR A 77 12.75 6.08 -2.34
CA THR A 77 14.02 6.79 -2.59
C THR A 77 14.46 6.66 -4.04
N ALA A 78 14.21 5.50 -4.67
CA ALA A 78 14.44 5.28 -6.09
C ALA A 78 13.40 5.98 -6.99
N GLY A 79 12.48 6.76 -6.43
CA GLY A 79 11.46 7.49 -7.17
C GLY A 79 10.31 6.61 -7.68
N GLN A 80 10.16 5.42 -7.14
CA GLN A 80 9.06 4.51 -7.47
C GLN A 80 7.89 4.75 -6.49
N PHE A 81 6.95 5.57 -6.89
CA PHE A 81 5.77 5.91 -6.09
C PHE A 81 4.68 4.86 -6.30
N LEU A 82 4.71 3.82 -5.46
CA LEU A 82 3.91 2.62 -5.63
C LEU A 82 2.73 2.58 -4.66
N LEU A 83 1.60 2.14 -5.20
CA LEU A 83 0.35 1.90 -4.49
C LEU A 83 -0.10 0.47 -4.79
N ALA A 84 -0.39 -0.32 -3.77
CA ALA A 84 -1.02 -1.63 -3.93
C ALA A 84 -2.48 -1.60 -3.49
N THR A 85 -3.31 -2.29 -4.28
CA THR A 85 -4.74 -2.41 -4.02
C THR A 85 -5.21 -3.84 -4.20
N THR A 86 -6.40 -4.16 -3.68
CA THR A 86 -7.12 -5.37 -4.08
C THR A 86 -7.62 -5.24 -5.52
N ARG A 87 -8.13 -6.33 -6.10
CA ARG A 87 -8.82 -6.30 -7.41
C ARG A 87 -10.02 -5.36 -7.43
N ASP A 88 -10.67 -5.15 -6.28
CA ASP A 88 -11.80 -4.23 -6.13
C ASP A 88 -11.36 -2.78 -5.89
N GLY A 89 -10.06 -2.48 -5.97
CA GLY A 89 -9.51 -1.14 -5.80
C GLY A 89 -9.34 -0.70 -4.35
N GLN A 90 -9.53 -1.60 -3.37
CA GLN A 90 -9.32 -1.25 -1.96
C GLN A 90 -7.82 -1.09 -1.68
N PHE A 91 -7.47 -0.05 -0.96
CA PHE A 91 -6.10 0.23 -0.55
C PHE A 91 -5.52 -0.88 0.32
N LEU A 92 -4.31 -1.33 0.01
CA LEU A 92 -3.54 -2.28 0.81
C LEU A 92 -2.32 -1.62 1.46
N TRP A 93 -1.48 -1.00 0.64
CA TRP A 93 -0.28 -0.28 1.09
C TRP A 93 0.20 0.69 0.03
N ALA A 94 1.07 1.63 0.42
CA ALA A 94 1.76 2.52 -0.50
C ALA A 94 3.19 2.81 -0.02
N THR A 95 4.04 3.34 -0.91
CA THR A 95 5.30 3.96 -0.54
C THR A 95 5.05 5.31 0.13
N PRO A 96 5.94 5.80 1.01
CA PRO A 96 5.73 7.04 1.78
C PRO A 96 5.34 8.26 0.94
N GLN A 97 6.02 8.49 -0.19
CA GLN A 97 5.77 9.66 -1.04
C GLN A 97 4.39 9.64 -1.71
N VAL A 98 3.76 8.49 -1.86
CA VAL A 98 2.39 8.41 -2.39
C VAL A 98 1.40 9.17 -1.51
N HIS A 99 1.54 9.08 -0.18
CA HIS A 99 0.72 9.85 0.75
C HIS A 99 0.94 11.35 0.56
N HIS A 100 2.19 11.77 0.41
CA HIS A 100 2.54 13.17 0.16
C HIS A 100 2.00 13.67 -1.19
N LEU A 101 2.05 12.85 -2.23
CA LEU A 101 1.46 13.19 -3.53
C LEU A 101 -0.05 13.38 -3.44
N PHE A 102 -0.75 12.53 -2.70
CA PHE A 102 -2.19 12.69 -2.47
C PHE A 102 -2.49 14.01 -1.73
N GLU A 103 -1.80 14.30 -0.63
CA GLU A 103 -1.95 15.54 0.13
C GLU A 103 -1.69 16.78 -0.75
N LYS A 104 -0.58 16.78 -1.49
CA LYS A 104 -0.20 17.86 -2.40
C LYS A 104 -1.24 18.07 -3.51
N SER A 105 -1.87 16.99 -3.96
CA SER A 105 -2.91 17.02 -4.98
C SER A 105 -4.30 17.39 -4.44
N GLY A 106 -4.41 17.67 -3.14
CA GLY A 106 -5.67 18.06 -2.49
C GLY A 106 -6.58 16.89 -2.14
N ALA A 107 -6.06 15.66 -2.12
CA ALA A 107 -6.79 14.50 -1.64
C ALA A 107 -6.89 14.56 -0.11
N ASP A 108 -8.05 14.89 0.39
CA ASP A 108 -8.37 14.78 1.81
C ASP A 108 -8.77 13.34 2.18
N ARG A 109 -8.96 13.10 3.48
CA ARG A 109 -9.38 11.78 3.96
C ARG A 109 -10.72 11.32 3.37
N TYR A 110 -11.66 12.25 3.18
CA TYR A 110 -12.95 11.94 2.59
C TYR A 110 -12.79 11.48 1.14
N TRP A 111 -11.95 12.17 0.36
CA TRP A 111 -11.64 11.79 -1.01
C TRP A 111 -11.01 10.40 -1.09
N LEU A 112 -10.01 10.11 -0.24
CA LEU A 112 -9.36 8.79 -0.18
C LEU A 112 -10.35 7.68 0.14
N ASP A 113 -11.24 7.90 1.11
CA ASP A 113 -12.20 6.89 1.56
C ASP A 113 -13.34 6.67 0.55
N GLN A 114 -13.79 7.71 -0.16
CA GLN A 114 -15.01 7.67 -0.98
C GLN A 114 -14.74 7.65 -2.49
N GLN A 115 -13.65 8.24 -2.96
CA GLN A 115 -13.39 8.46 -4.39
C GLN A 115 -12.32 7.55 -4.95
N LEU A 116 -11.27 7.23 -4.19
CA LEU A 116 -10.13 6.48 -4.69
C LEU A 116 -10.53 5.07 -5.15
N THR A 117 -11.16 4.29 -4.28
CA THR A 117 -11.54 2.90 -4.57
C THR A 117 -12.47 2.76 -5.80
N PRO A 118 -13.56 3.55 -5.94
CA PRO A 118 -14.40 3.49 -7.14
C PRO A 118 -13.65 3.83 -8.42
N GLN A 119 -12.76 4.84 -8.40
CA GLN A 119 -11.99 5.24 -9.57
C GLN A 119 -10.97 4.17 -9.98
N LEU A 120 -10.26 3.58 -9.03
CA LEU A 120 -9.31 2.51 -9.32
C LEU A 120 -10.01 1.25 -9.84
N ARG A 121 -11.17 0.90 -9.27
CA ARG A 121 -11.97 -0.24 -9.74
C ARG A 121 -12.50 -0.06 -11.15
N SER A 122 -13.04 1.12 -11.47
CA SER A 122 -13.56 1.42 -12.81
C SER A 122 -12.44 1.59 -13.83
N GLY A 123 -11.34 2.22 -13.44
CA GLY A 123 -10.20 2.49 -14.30
C GLY A 123 -9.37 1.26 -14.64
N PHE A 124 -9.36 0.27 -13.75
CA PHE A 124 -8.63 -0.99 -13.98
C PHE A 124 -9.59 -2.18 -13.88
N PRO A 125 -10.36 -2.48 -14.93
CA PRO A 125 -11.22 -3.67 -14.96
C PRO A 125 -10.39 -4.96 -14.85
N PRO A 126 -11.01 -6.13 -14.63
CA PRO A 126 -10.29 -7.40 -14.45
C PRO A 126 -9.30 -7.75 -15.57
N GLN A 127 -9.59 -7.32 -16.79
CA GLN A 127 -8.78 -7.54 -18.00
C GLN A 127 -7.78 -6.39 -18.29
N ALA A 128 -7.60 -5.45 -17.37
CA ALA A 128 -6.64 -4.37 -17.57
C ALA A 128 -5.23 -4.92 -17.84
N ALA A 129 -4.58 -4.42 -18.88
CA ALA A 129 -3.22 -4.81 -19.23
C ALA A 129 -2.21 -3.96 -18.44
N PRO A 130 -1.05 -4.53 -18.05
CA PRO A 130 0.07 -3.74 -17.53
C PRO A 130 0.42 -2.60 -18.50
N GLY A 131 0.72 -1.42 -17.96
CA GLY A 131 0.95 -0.20 -18.73
C GLY A 131 -0.30 0.65 -18.95
N SER A 132 -1.53 0.13 -18.74
CA SER A 132 -2.73 0.95 -18.79
C SER A 132 -2.72 2.01 -17.69
N SER A 133 -3.22 3.21 -18.02
CA SER A 133 -3.18 4.37 -17.12
C SER A 133 -4.54 5.02 -16.98
N VAL A 134 -4.80 5.57 -15.81
CA VAL A 134 -6.01 6.33 -15.48
C VAL A 134 -5.62 7.63 -14.80
N GLN A 135 -6.36 8.70 -15.08
CA GLN A 135 -6.27 9.95 -14.34
C GLN A 135 -7.30 9.99 -13.22
N LEU A 136 -6.84 10.23 -12.00
CA LEU A 136 -7.72 10.43 -10.85
C LEU A 136 -8.41 11.78 -10.93
N GLN A 137 -9.72 11.77 -10.71
CA GLN A 137 -10.58 12.95 -10.80
C GLN A 137 -10.90 13.52 -9.41
N GLY A 138 -11.31 14.81 -9.39
CA GLY A 138 -11.72 15.45 -8.12
C GLY A 138 -10.55 15.88 -7.24
N LEU A 139 -9.35 16.00 -7.81
CA LEU A 139 -8.15 16.52 -7.17
C LEU A 139 -7.80 17.90 -7.73
N ALA A 140 -7.18 18.75 -6.90
CA ALA A 140 -6.69 20.06 -7.33
C ALA A 140 -5.57 19.92 -8.39
N GLN A 141 -4.74 18.89 -8.24
CA GLN A 141 -3.72 18.52 -9.21
C GLN A 141 -3.98 17.09 -9.68
N SER A 142 -4.11 16.90 -10.99
CA SER A 142 -4.42 15.60 -11.57
C SER A 142 -3.26 14.62 -11.38
N LEU A 143 -3.56 13.45 -10.82
CA LEU A 143 -2.61 12.34 -10.65
C LEU A 143 -2.90 11.26 -11.68
N ARG A 144 -1.84 10.81 -12.37
CA ARG A 144 -1.90 9.65 -13.25
C ARG A 144 -1.47 8.40 -12.48
N VAL A 145 -2.28 7.36 -12.59
CA VAL A 145 -2.02 6.04 -12.02
C VAL A 145 -1.83 5.06 -13.16
N THR A 146 -0.73 4.32 -13.16
CA THR A 146 -0.41 3.30 -14.15
C THR A 146 -0.42 1.92 -13.51
N TYR A 147 -1.11 0.97 -14.11
CA TYR A 147 -1.14 -0.41 -13.66
C TYR A 147 0.15 -1.14 -14.07
N LEU A 148 0.86 -1.72 -13.11
CA LEU A 148 2.12 -2.44 -13.34
C LEU A 148 1.94 -3.95 -13.45
N GLY A 149 0.88 -4.50 -12.86
CA GLY A 149 0.62 -5.93 -12.84
C GLY A 149 0.11 -6.43 -11.48
N GLU A 150 0.04 -7.76 -11.35
CA GLU A 150 -0.43 -8.47 -10.16
C GLU A 150 0.74 -9.27 -9.56
N PRO A 151 1.53 -8.68 -8.61
CA PRO A 151 2.70 -9.34 -8.03
C PRO A 151 2.33 -10.52 -7.13
N ALA A 152 1.12 -10.51 -6.57
CA ALA A 152 0.56 -11.60 -5.77
C ALA A 152 -0.93 -11.79 -6.10
N PRO A 153 -1.48 -13.00 -5.92
CA PRO A 153 -2.88 -13.26 -6.21
C PRO A 153 -3.82 -12.29 -5.50
N GLY A 154 -4.61 -11.54 -6.28
CA GLY A 154 -5.57 -10.55 -5.77
C GLY A 154 -4.97 -9.20 -5.38
N GLU A 155 -3.66 -8.98 -5.54
CA GLU A 155 -2.98 -7.71 -5.28
C GLU A 155 -2.59 -7.04 -6.60
N ARG A 156 -3.05 -5.83 -6.84
CA ARG A 156 -2.68 -5.00 -7.98
C ARG A 156 -1.63 -4.00 -7.58
N LEU A 157 -0.55 -3.92 -8.34
CA LEU A 157 0.50 -2.92 -8.17
C LEU A 157 0.28 -1.79 -9.17
N LEU A 158 0.25 -0.58 -8.64
CA LEU A 158 0.01 0.65 -9.36
C LEU A 158 1.15 1.63 -9.11
N ARG A 159 1.53 2.42 -10.11
CA ARG A 159 2.49 3.50 -9.99
C ARG A 159 1.81 4.85 -10.16
N LEU A 160 2.05 5.75 -9.22
CA LEU A 160 1.65 7.15 -9.35
C LEU A 160 2.75 7.93 -10.05
N ALA A 161 2.35 8.79 -10.98
CA ALA A 161 3.26 9.76 -11.58
C ALA A 161 3.15 11.09 -10.80
N ASP A 162 4.30 11.61 -10.37
CA ASP A 162 4.39 12.99 -9.88
C ASP A 162 4.30 13.92 -11.08
N PRO A 163 3.26 14.77 -11.18
CA PRO A 163 3.08 15.67 -12.33
C PRO A 163 4.17 16.74 -12.45
N GLU A 164 4.92 17.01 -11.37
CA GLU A 164 6.05 17.95 -11.38
C GLU A 164 7.39 17.26 -11.69
N ARG A 165 7.44 15.94 -11.66
CA ARG A 165 8.63 15.17 -11.98
C ARG A 165 8.47 14.61 -13.40
N PRO A 166 9.23 15.09 -14.38
CA PRO A 166 9.17 14.54 -15.72
C PRO A 166 9.47 13.02 -15.65
N SER A 167 8.75 12.23 -16.46
CA SER A 167 9.06 10.82 -16.59
C SER A 167 10.52 10.66 -17.05
N GLU A 168 11.16 9.52 -16.72
CA GLU A 168 12.53 9.26 -17.16
C GLU A 168 12.67 9.43 -18.69
N THR A 169 11.67 9.00 -19.44
CA THR A 169 11.57 9.23 -20.90
C THR A 169 11.47 10.72 -21.26
N GLU A 170 10.69 11.51 -20.53
CA GLU A 170 10.60 12.97 -20.76
C GLU A 170 11.91 13.68 -20.36
N ALA A 171 12.53 13.26 -19.27
CA ALA A 171 13.82 13.78 -18.84
C ALA A 171 14.93 13.47 -19.88
N LEU A 172 14.98 12.22 -20.40
CA LEU A 172 15.91 11.84 -21.47
C LEU A 172 15.67 12.63 -22.75
N ARG A 173 14.41 12.81 -23.16
CA ARG A 173 14.06 13.63 -24.35
C ARG A 173 14.51 15.07 -24.21
N LYS A 174 14.37 15.65 -23.02
CA LYS A 174 14.76 17.03 -22.75
C LYS A 174 16.28 17.24 -22.73
N HIS A 175 17.03 16.24 -22.26
CA HIS A 175 18.49 16.35 -22.10
C HIS A 175 19.29 15.79 -23.28
N LEU A 176 18.77 14.78 -23.99
CA LEU A 176 19.50 14.07 -25.06
C LEU A 176 18.90 14.30 -26.45
N ALA A 177 17.87 15.11 -26.59
CA ALA A 177 17.17 15.39 -27.87
C ALA A 177 16.79 14.11 -28.66
N VAL A 178 16.48 13.03 -27.95
CA VAL A 178 16.07 11.74 -28.52
C VAL A 178 14.55 11.69 -28.77
N THR A 179 14.13 10.85 -29.70
CA THR A 179 12.72 10.59 -29.97
C THR A 179 12.07 9.79 -28.82
N GLU A 180 10.74 9.76 -28.75
CA GLU A 180 10.00 9.01 -27.73
C GLU A 180 10.37 7.52 -27.70
N ARG A 181 10.51 6.91 -28.87
CA ARG A 181 10.90 5.50 -29.03
C ARG A 181 12.33 5.22 -28.58
N GLU A 182 13.25 6.13 -28.88
CA GLU A 182 14.65 6.01 -28.43
C GLU A 182 14.77 6.22 -26.92
N ALA A 183 14.00 7.13 -26.35
CA ALA A 183 13.94 7.33 -24.90
C ALA A 183 13.35 6.11 -24.17
N GLU A 184 12.33 5.46 -24.72
CA GLU A 184 11.78 4.21 -24.17
C GLU A 184 12.82 3.08 -24.15
N VAL A 185 13.64 2.96 -25.19
CA VAL A 185 14.70 1.94 -25.28
C VAL A 185 15.83 2.22 -24.30
N LEU A 186 16.14 3.48 -24.01
CA LEU A 186 17.21 3.86 -23.06
C LEU A 186 16.82 3.72 -21.58
N VAL A 187 15.53 3.57 -21.27
CA VAL A 187 15.02 3.35 -19.91
C VAL A 187 14.95 1.85 -19.56
N TRP A 188 15.15 0.98 -20.56
CA TRP A 188 15.28 -0.48 -20.37
C TRP A 188 16.76 -0.84 -20.15
#